data_0794fda4919f5b2c21577bb8554442b3
#
_entry.id   0794fda4919f5b2c21577bb8554442b3
#
_cell.length_a   1.000
_cell.length_b   1.000
_cell.length_c   1.000
_cell.angle_alpha   90.00
_cell.angle_beta   90.00
_cell.angle_gamma   90.00
#
_symmetry.space_group_name_H-M   'P 1'
#
loop_
_entity.id
_entity.type
_entity.pdbx_description
1 polymer ?
#
loop_
_entity_poly.entity_id
_entity_poly.type
_entity_poly.pdbx_seq_one_letter_code
_entity_poly.pdbx_strand_id
1 'polypeptide(L)'
;VPAIGVTCTNPQITIGNDHYFRICFIDPFQGTVLANFAKDQFSATKAYCLAKQGDDYSVGLCNYFMKAFGEENCVYEVFPEGTSDYSSYVTSAKNSGADVFFAPVSIEAAALILDQAATQDLGMPMLAGDTWDSNVITEAAKGKSNIDLYVTTFYQEGGNAEFDAPFKEWINSDSTN
;
A
#
# COMPACT_ATOMS: atom_id res chain seq x y z
N VAL A 1 22.60 20.86 7.00
CA VAL A 1 22.03 21.05 5.64
C VAL A 1 20.58 20.61 5.69
N PRO A 2 19.62 21.44 5.25
CA PRO A 2 18.23 21.01 5.14
C PRO A 2 18.08 19.84 4.18
N ALA A 3 17.20 18.89 4.52
CA ALA A 3 16.83 17.76 3.68
C ALA A 3 15.30 17.71 3.48
N ILE A 4 14.85 17.28 2.32
CA ILE A 4 13.44 17.16 1.97
C ILE A 4 13.18 15.73 1.52
N GLY A 5 12.32 15.02 2.26
CA GLY A 5 11.80 13.72 1.86
C GLY A 5 10.63 13.87 0.90
N VAL A 6 10.71 13.28 -0.28
CA VAL A 6 9.65 13.35 -1.29
C VAL A 6 8.58 12.30 -0.99
N THR A 7 8.97 11.09 -0.61
CA THR A 7 8.09 9.94 -0.34
C THR A 7 8.29 9.34 1.06
N CYS A 8 8.84 10.12 2.00
CA CYS A 8 9.14 9.68 3.36
C CYS A 8 7.90 9.81 4.24
N THR A 9 6.98 8.87 4.14
CA THR A 9 5.64 8.93 4.78
C THR A 9 5.65 8.62 6.26
N ASN A 10 6.68 7.94 6.79
CA ASN A 10 6.76 7.64 8.23
C ASN A 10 6.90 8.95 9.06
N PRO A 11 6.02 9.20 10.06
CA PRO A 11 6.07 10.41 10.90
C PRO A 11 7.42 10.62 11.59
N GLN A 12 8.11 9.55 11.99
CA GLN A 12 9.35 9.61 12.74
C GLN A 12 10.50 10.31 11.99
N ILE A 13 10.43 10.37 10.66
CA ILE A 13 11.45 11.00 9.82
C ILE A 13 11.67 12.47 10.18
N THR A 14 10.62 13.20 10.53
CA THR A 14 10.70 14.63 10.84
C THR A 14 10.60 14.95 12.33
N ILE A 15 10.18 14.01 13.17
CA ILE A 15 10.08 14.23 14.61
C ILE A 15 11.48 14.38 15.22
N GLY A 16 11.73 15.51 15.87
CA GLY A 16 13.04 15.81 16.47
C GLY A 16 14.13 16.22 15.48
N ASN A 17 13.81 16.43 14.21
CA ASN A 17 14.73 16.82 13.13
C ASN A 17 14.37 18.21 12.59
N ASP A 18 14.95 19.27 13.14
CA ASP A 18 14.65 20.67 12.78
C ASP A 18 15.02 21.03 11.31
N HIS A 19 15.82 20.20 10.66
CA HIS A 19 16.30 20.42 9.29
C HIS A 19 15.81 19.37 8.28
N TYR A 20 14.88 18.50 8.70
CA TYR A 20 14.28 17.51 7.81
C TYR A 20 12.81 17.84 7.55
N PHE A 21 12.47 18.01 6.30
CA PHE A 21 11.12 18.37 5.82
C PHE A 21 10.56 17.25 4.95
N ARG A 22 9.25 17.23 4.75
CA ARG A 22 8.58 16.34 3.78
C ARG A 22 7.56 17.11 2.96
N ILE A 23 7.26 16.63 1.77
CA ILE A 23 6.24 17.15 0.86
C ILE A 23 5.16 16.11 0.55
N CYS A 24 5.15 14.98 1.26
CA CYS A 24 4.18 13.90 1.10
C CYS A 24 3.23 13.81 2.30
N PHE A 25 2.15 13.06 2.15
CA PHE A 25 1.28 12.69 3.26
C PHE A 25 2.03 11.78 4.26
N ILE A 26 1.39 11.46 5.38
CA ILE A 26 1.97 10.62 6.44
C ILE A 26 1.18 9.32 6.61
N ASP A 27 1.85 8.26 7.07
CA ASP A 27 1.25 6.93 7.26
C ASP A 27 -0.01 6.91 8.13
N PRO A 28 -0.15 7.70 9.22
CA PRO A 28 -1.41 7.80 9.97
C PRO A 28 -2.60 8.22 9.11
N PHE A 29 -2.40 9.16 8.19
CA PHE A 29 -3.43 9.59 7.25
C PHE A 29 -3.71 8.47 6.22
N GLN A 30 -2.66 7.90 5.63
CA GLN A 30 -2.75 6.82 4.64
C GLN A 30 -3.50 5.61 5.20
N GLY A 31 -3.13 5.14 6.40
CA GLY A 31 -3.79 4.02 7.06
C GLY A 31 -5.27 4.28 7.36
N THR A 32 -5.60 5.52 7.79
CA THR A 32 -7.00 5.91 8.05
C THR A 32 -7.82 5.94 6.76
N VAL A 33 -7.28 6.49 5.67
CA VAL A 33 -7.95 6.55 4.37
C VAL A 33 -8.23 5.14 3.85
N LEU A 34 -7.24 4.26 3.88
CA LEU A 34 -7.40 2.87 3.42
C LEU A 34 -8.39 2.07 4.26
N ALA A 35 -8.40 2.26 5.58
CA ALA A 35 -9.38 1.62 6.47
C ALA A 35 -10.81 2.08 6.19
N ASN A 36 -11.02 3.38 6.00
CA ASN A 36 -12.33 3.93 5.63
C ASN A 36 -12.74 3.45 4.23
N PHE A 37 -11.83 3.46 3.27
CA PHE A 37 -12.07 2.95 1.92
C PHE A 37 -12.52 1.49 1.94
N ALA A 38 -11.86 0.63 2.74
CA ALA A 38 -12.26 -0.77 2.91
C ALA A 38 -13.70 -0.91 3.41
N LYS A 39 -14.08 -0.11 4.41
CA LYS A 39 -15.43 -0.11 4.97
C LYS A 39 -16.47 0.43 4.00
N ASP A 40 -16.16 1.54 3.35
CA ASP A 40 -17.13 2.28 2.53
C ASP A 40 -17.36 1.60 1.17
N GLN A 41 -16.30 1.07 0.54
CA GLN A 41 -16.41 0.47 -0.80
C GLN A 41 -16.78 -1.01 -0.76
N PHE A 42 -16.29 -1.76 0.22
CA PHE A 42 -16.48 -3.20 0.28
C PHE A 42 -17.38 -3.65 1.43
N SER A 43 -17.87 -2.72 2.26
CA SER A 43 -18.58 -3.04 3.51
C SER A 43 -17.77 -4.00 4.39
N ALA A 44 -16.44 -3.87 4.34
CA ALA A 44 -15.54 -4.77 5.02
C ALA A 44 -15.71 -4.68 6.54
N THR A 45 -15.87 -5.84 7.15
CA THR A 45 -16.02 -6.02 8.59
C THR A 45 -14.81 -6.68 9.22
N LYS A 46 -13.99 -7.35 8.41
CA LYS A 46 -12.76 -8.02 8.82
C LYS A 46 -11.64 -7.82 7.81
N ALA A 47 -10.44 -7.55 8.29
CA ALA A 47 -9.26 -7.35 7.46
C ALA A 47 -8.15 -8.35 7.81
N TYR A 48 -7.38 -8.74 6.79
CA TYR A 48 -6.12 -9.46 6.98
C TYR A 48 -4.98 -8.52 6.64
N CYS A 49 -4.08 -8.28 7.59
CA CYS A 49 -2.95 -7.37 7.47
C CYS A 49 -1.63 -8.15 7.46
N LEU A 50 -0.79 -7.92 6.46
CA LEU A 50 0.50 -8.57 6.31
C LEU A 50 1.63 -7.54 6.26
N ALA A 51 2.59 -7.64 7.18
CA ALA A 51 3.76 -6.77 7.23
C ALA A 51 5.07 -7.55 7.17
N LYS A 52 6.17 -6.89 6.84
CA LYS A 52 7.52 -7.44 6.95
C LYS A 52 8.05 -7.23 8.36
N GLN A 53 8.55 -8.27 8.99
CA GLN A 53 9.14 -8.20 10.33
C GLN A 53 10.32 -7.21 10.37
N GLY A 54 10.27 -6.25 11.30
CA GLY A 54 11.32 -5.27 11.51
C GLY A 54 11.38 -4.15 10.47
N ASP A 55 10.41 -4.07 9.56
CA ASP A 55 10.26 -2.96 8.63
C ASP A 55 9.33 -1.88 9.20
N ASP A 56 9.91 -0.74 9.56
CA ASP A 56 9.17 0.36 10.22
C ASP A 56 8.02 0.89 9.36
N TYR A 57 8.14 0.83 8.02
CA TYR A 57 7.08 1.29 7.12
C TYR A 57 5.88 0.33 7.16
N SER A 58 6.06 -0.93 6.79
CA SER A 58 4.94 -1.87 6.67
C SER A 58 4.28 -2.17 8.02
N VAL A 59 5.08 -2.33 9.08
CA VAL A 59 4.57 -2.51 10.45
C VAL A 59 3.81 -1.28 10.93
N GLY A 60 4.39 -0.08 10.72
CA GLY A 60 3.78 1.19 11.11
C GLY A 60 2.46 1.43 10.38
N LEU A 61 2.43 1.24 9.07
CA LEU A 61 1.23 1.47 8.26
C LEU A 61 0.13 0.44 8.56
N CYS A 62 0.48 -0.83 8.79
CA CYS A 62 -0.48 -1.83 9.29
C CYS A 62 -1.08 -1.41 10.63
N ASN A 63 -0.28 -0.91 11.57
CA ASN A 63 -0.78 -0.45 12.86
C ASN A 63 -1.75 0.73 12.73
N TYR A 64 -1.48 1.70 11.86
CA TYR A 64 -2.39 2.82 11.60
C TYR A 64 -3.69 2.37 10.93
N PHE A 65 -3.60 1.47 9.97
CA PHE A 65 -4.76 0.86 9.33
C PHE A 65 -5.63 0.13 10.36
N MET A 66 -5.05 -0.79 11.13
CA MET A 66 -5.76 -1.60 12.13
C MET A 66 -6.43 -0.71 13.19
N LYS A 67 -5.73 0.32 13.68
CA LYS A 67 -6.31 1.28 14.63
C LYS A 67 -7.55 2.00 14.08
N ALA A 68 -7.56 2.36 12.80
CA ALA A 68 -8.69 3.02 12.15
C ALA A 68 -9.79 2.03 11.76
N PHE A 69 -9.43 0.81 11.40
CA PHE A 69 -10.36 -0.25 11.02
C PHE A 69 -11.08 -0.89 12.22
N GLY A 70 -10.40 -0.99 13.36
CA GLY A 70 -10.79 -1.73 14.56
C GLY A 70 -9.86 -2.93 14.71
N GLU A 71 -8.93 -2.85 15.67
CA GLU A 71 -7.87 -3.85 15.86
C GLU A 71 -8.43 -5.27 16.09
N GLU A 72 -9.55 -5.36 16.80
CA GLU A 72 -10.24 -6.62 17.09
C GLU A 72 -10.83 -7.31 15.83
N ASN A 73 -10.98 -6.56 14.74
CA ASN A 73 -11.49 -7.05 13.47
C ASN A 73 -10.37 -7.35 12.47
N CYS A 74 -9.11 -7.29 12.91
CA CYS A 74 -7.96 -7.51 12.06
C CYS A 74 -7.21 -8.80 12.43
N VAL A 75 -6.88 -9.60 11.44
CA VAL A 75 -5.86 -10.65 11.57
C VAL A 75 -4.54 -10.03 11.12
N TYR A 76 -3.54 -10.07 11.97
CA TYR A 76 -2.23 -9.48 11.69
C TYR A 76 -1.14 -10.55 11.69
N GLU A 77 -0.44 -10.68 10.59
CA GLU A 77 0.72 -11.56 10.45
C GLU A 77 1.94 -10.80 9.94
N VAL A 78 3.12 -11.32 10.24
CA VAL A 78 4.39 -10.77 9.76
C VAL A 78 5.22 -11.88 9.12
N PHE A 79 5.93 -11.53 8.04
CA PHE A 79 6.89 -12.43 7.41
C PHE A 79 8.32 -11.97 7.67
N PRO A 80 9.28 -12.92 7.79
CA PRO A 80 10.69 -12.61 8.02
C PRO A 80 11.38 -12.06 6.77
N GLU A 81 12.52 -11.41 6.96
CA GLU A 81 13.44 -11.03 5.90
C GLU A 81 13.81 -12.24 5.02
N GLY A 82 13.94 -12.02 3.71
CA GLY A 82 14.31 -13.07 2.76
C GLY A 82 13.19 -14.03 2.37
N THR A 83 11.95 -13.78 2.81
CA THR A 83 10.78 -14.55 2.38
C THR A 83 10.58 -14.36 0.87
N SER A 84 10.43 -15.47 0.15
CA SER A 84 10.11 -15.50 -1.30
C SER A 84 8.84 -16.31 -1.61
N ASP A 85 8.35 -17.07 -0.63
CA ASP A 85 7.11 -17.82 -0.72
C ASP A 85 6.09 -17.27 0.28
N TYR A 86 5.02 -16.67 -0.25
CA TYR A 86 3.92 -16.07 0.50
C TYR A 86 2.64 -16.93 0.49
N SER A 87 2.71 -18.13 -0.09
CA SER A 87 1.55 -19.01 -0.29
C SER A 87 0.82 -19.35 1.00
N SER A 88 1.55 -19.51 2.11
CA SER A 88 0.97 -19.76 3.43
C SER A 88 0.18 -18.55 3.94
N TYR A 89 0.67 -17.33 3.72
CA TYR A 89 -0.01 -16.10 4.13
C TYR A 89 -1.26 -15.86 3.30
N VAL A 90 -1.22 -16.10 1.98
CA VAL A 90 -2.39 -16.05 1.10
C VAL A 90 -3.45 -17.07 1.57
N THR A 91 -3.03 -18.29 1.87
CA THR A 91 -3.92 -19.33 2.42
C THR A 91 -4.50 -18.92 3.78
N SER A 92 -3.68 -18.34 4.66
CA SER A 92 -4.11 -17.81 5.96
C SER A 92 -5.17 -16.72 5.79
N ALA A 93 -4.93 -15.77 4.88
CA ALA A 93 -5.89 -14.72 4.56
C ALA A 93 -7.23 -15.29 4.10
N LYS A 94 -7.24 -16.22 3.14
CA LYS A 94 -8.47 -16.88 2.64
C LYS A 94 -9.24 -17.58 3.77
N ASN A 95 -8.53 -18.25 4.67
CA ASN A 95 -9.13 -19.01 5.77
C ASN A 95 -9.53 -18.13 6.95
N SER A 96 -9.06 -16.91 7.02
CA SER A 96 -9.33 -15.98 8.12
C SER A 96 -10.77 -15.48 8.15
N GLY A 97 -11.46 -15.52 7.01
CA GLY A 97 -12.77 -14.90 6.83
C GLY A 97 -12.67 -13.36 6.70
N ALA A 98 -11.50 -12.86 6.29
CA ALA A 98 -11.34 -11.44 6.00
C ALA A 98 -12.04 -11.05 4.68
N ASP A 99 -12.51 -9.82 4.63
CA ASP A 99 -13.18 -9.22 3.47
C ASP A 99 -12.17 -8.47 2.58
N VAL A 100 -11.02 -8.08 3.14
CA VAL A 100 -9.94 -7.36 2.44
C VAL A 100 -8.57 -7.85 2.92
N PHE A 101 -7.60 -7.83 1.98
CA PHE A 101 -6.19 -8.14 2.24
C PHE A 101 -5.37 -6.85 2.17
N PHE A 102 -4.72 -6.46 3.26
CA PHE A 102 -3.88 -5.27 3.32
C PHE A 102 -2.40 -5.63 3.51
N ALA A 103 -1.55 -5.27 2.55
CA ALA A 103 -0.12 -5.59 2.56
C ALA A 103 0.75 -4.41 2.09
N PRO A 104 1.02 -3.42 2.95
CA PRO A 104 1.85 -2.26 2.61
C PRO A 104 3.34 -2.60 2.69
N VAL A 105 3.81 -3.47 1.82
CA VAL A 105 5.19 -3.98 1.82
C VAL A 105 5.99 -3.43 0.65
N SER A 106 7.30 -3.73 0.60
CA SER A 106 8.18 -3.27 -0.48
C SER A 106 7.80 -3.89 -1.84
N ILE A 107 8.23 -3.23 -2.93
CA ILE A 107 7.93 -3.63 -4.32
C ILE A 107 8.34 -5.08 -4.60
N GLU A 108 9.49 -5.53 -4.07
CA GLU A 108 10.00 -6.88 -4.30
C GLU A 108 9.08 -7.95 -3.71
N ALA A 109 8.60 -7.72 -2.49
CA ALA A 109 7.63 -8.61 -1.85
C ALA A 109 6.26 -8.50 -2.52
N ALA A 110 5.85 -7.29 -2.88
CA ALA A 110 4.57 -6.98 -3.50
C ALA A 110 4.31 -7.78 -4.79
N ALA A 111 5.27 -7.80 -5.71
CA ALA A 111 5.15 -8.52 -6.97
C ALA A 111 4.96 -10.04 -6.75
N LEU A 112 5.68 -10.62 -5.79
CA LEU A 112 5.54 -12.03 -5.43
C LEU A 112 4.21 -12.33 -4.75
N ILE A 113 3.76 -11.46 -3.84
CA ILE A 113 2.46 -11.58 -3.18
C ILE A 113 1.33 -11.54 -4.20
N LEU A 114 1.38 -10.59 -5.15
CA LEU A 114 0.41 -10.48 -6.25
C LEU A 114 0.33 -11.73 -7.09
N ASP A 115 1.48 -12.28 -7.48
CA ASP A 115 1.56 -13.49 -8.30
C ASP A 115 0.95 -14.70 -7.57
N GLN A 116 1.30 -14.87 -6.31
CA GLN A 116 0.82 -15.99 -5.51
C GLN A 116 -0.66 -15.82 -5.10
N ALA A 117 -1.11 -14.58 -4.86
CA ALA A 117 -2.52 -14.26 -4.63
C ALA A 117 -3.38 -14.61 -5.86
N ALA A 118 -2.90 -14.24 -7.07
CA ALA A 118 -3.58 -14.60 -8.32
C ALA A 118 -3.58 -16.11 -8.55
N THR A 119 -2.44 -16.78 -8.34
CA THR A 119 -2.31 -18.23 -8.53
C THR A 119 -3.24 -19.03 -7.61
N GLN A 120 -3.45 -18.56 -6.39
CA GLN A 120 -4.31 -19.21 -5.40
C GLN A 120 -5.76 -18.70 -5.43
N ASP A 121 -6.09 -17.76 -6.33
CA ASP A 121 -7.40 -17.11 -6.37
C ASP A 121 -7.80 -16.55 -5.00
N LEU A 122 -7.14 -15.46 -4.58
CA LEU A 122 -7.31 -14.87 -3.25
C LEU A 122 -8.77 -14.55 -2.94
N GLY A 123 -9.54 -14.06 -3.95
CA GLY A 123 -10.98 -13.90 -3.87
C GLY A 123 -11.46 -12.74 -2.99
N MET A 124 -10.56 -11.80 -2.66
CA MET A 124 -10.89 -10.56 -1.94
C MET A 124 -10.06 -9.39 -2.46
N PRO A 125 -10.54 -8.12 -2.34
CA PRO A 125 -9.77 -6.94 -2.70
C PRO A 125 -8.45 -6.84 -1.93
N MET A 126 -7.41 -6.45 -2.65
CA MET A 126 -6.08 -6.16 -2.10
C MET A 126 -5.91 -4.65 -1.96
N LEU A 127 -5.49 -4.23 -0.78
CA LEU A 127 -5.17 -2.84 -0.46
C LEU A 127 -3.68 -2.72 -0.19
N ALA A 128 -3.07 -1.68 -0.68
CA ALA A 128 -1.65 -1.43 -0.47
C ALA A 128 -1.33 0.06 -0.29
N GLY A 129 -0.15 0.33 0.24
CA GLY A 129 0.35 1.68 0.40
C GLY A 129 0.95 2.26 -0.88
N ASP A 130 1.48 3.47 -0.76
CA ASP A 130 2.09 4.25 -1.84
C ASP A 130 3.29 3.57 -2.52
N THR A 131 3.95 2.65 -1.83
CA THR A 131 5.06 1.86 -2.41
C THR A 131 4.61 0.97 -3.58
N TRP A 132 3.32 0.66 -3.70
CA TRP A 132 2.79 -0.15 -4.78
C TRP A 132 2.34 0.69 -6.00
N ASP A 133 2.35 2.01 -5.91
CA ASP A 133 2.14 2.90 -7.04
C ASP A 133 3.40 2.93 -7.92
N SER A 134 3.54 1.92 -8.78
CA SER A 134 4.75 1.67 -9.55
C SER A 134 4.46 0.84 -10.80
N ASN A 135 5.23 1.11 -11.87
CA ASN A 135 5.18 0.35 -13.10
C ASN A 135 5.50 -1.14 -12.89
N VAL A 136 6.33 -1.47 -11.90
CA VAL A 136 6.65 -2.87 -11.54
C VAL A 136 5.38 -3.60 -11.09
N ILE A 137 4.57 -2.96 -10.27
CA ILE A 137 3.30 -3.53 -9.78
C ILE A 137 2.25 -3.59 -10.90
N THR A 138 2.18 -2.57 -11.74
CA THR A 138 1.30 -2.56 -12.91
C THR A 138 1.62 -3.72 -13.86
N GLU A 139 2.89 -3.96 -14.15
CA GLU A 139 3.31 -5.10 -14.98
C GLU A 139 3.08 -6.45 -14.26
N ALA A 140 3.33 -6.53 -12.96
CA ALA A 140 3.07 -7.74 -12.18
C ALA A 140 1.57 -8.09 -12.12
N ALA A 141 0.68 -7.10 -12.11
CA ALA A 141 -0.77 -7.29 -12.13
C ALA A 141 -1.33 -7.63 -13.52
N LYS A 142 -0.57 -7.37 -14.58
CA LYS A 142 -1.02 -7.54 -15.97
C LYS A 142 -1.46 -8.96 -16.28
N GLY A 143 -2.68 -9.08 -16.81
CA GLY A 143 -3.27 -10.39 -17.15
C GLY A 143 -3.87 -11.16 -15.96
N LYS A 144 -3.81 -10.62 -14.75
CA LYS A 144 -4.39 -11.22 -13.54
C LYS A 144 -5.79 -10.66 -13.30
N SER A 145 -6.78 -11.14 -14.07
CA SER A 145 -8.16 -10.66 -14.01
C SER A 145 -8.92 -11.01 -12.73
N ASN A 146 -8.33 -11.83 -11.87
CA ASN A 146 -8.87 -12.24 -10.57
C ASN A 146 -8.26 -11.48 -9.38
N ILE A 147 -7.53 -10.39 -9.65
CA ILE A 147 -6.96 -9.51 -8.63
C ILE A 147 -7.61 -8.13 -8.75
N ASP A 148 -8.24 -7.70 -7.69
CA ASP A 148 -8.73 -6.33 -7.49
C ASP A 148 -7.75 -5.61 -6.56
N LEU A 149 -6.89 -4.76 -7.12
CA LEU A 149 -5.84 -4.05 -6.40
C LEU A 149 -6.13 -2.56 -6.30
N TYR A 150 -6.04 -2.03 -5.09
CA TYR A 150 -6.21 -0.61 -4.76
C TYR A 150 -4.99 -0.10 -4.00
N VAL A 151 -4.44 1.00 -4.44
CA VAL A 151 -3.24 1.61 -3.85
C VAL A 151 -3.50 3.08 -3.50
N THR A 152 -2.79 3.57 -2.50
CA THR A 152 -2.69 5.02 -2.30
C THR A 152 -1.64 5.59 -3.23
N THR A 153 -1.89 6.78 -3.75
CA THR A 153 -0.95 7.52 -4.60
C THR A 153 -0.80 8.95 -4.14
N PHE A 154 0.33 9.58 -4.43
CA PHE A 154 0.56 10.99 -4.16
C PHE A 154 -0.14 11.89 -5.17
N TYR A 155 -0.31 11.41 -6.38
CA TYR A 155 -0.90 12.15 -7.47
C TYR A 155 -1.59 11.21 -8.47
N GLN A 156 -2.72 11.69 -8.99
CA GLN A 156 -3.43 11.03 -10.06
C GLN A 156 -3.54 11.98 -11.25
N GLU A 157 -3.19 11.51 -12.43
CA GLU A 157 -3.35 12.26 -13.67
C GLU A 157 -4.81 12.71 -13.85
N GLY A 158 -5.01 13.96 -14.26
CA GLY A 158 -6.33 14.59 -14.33
C GLY A 158 -6.80 15.25 -13.04
N GLY A 159 -6.09 15.06 -11.92
CA GLY A 159 -6.43 15.67 -10.63
C GLY A 159 -6.14 17.16 -10.55
N ASN A 160 -5.19 17.67 -11.35
CA ASN A 160 -4.84 19.08 -11.42
C ASN A 160 -4.39 19.49 -12.83
N ALA A 161 -5.32 20.05 -13.62
CA ALA A 161 -5.05 20.43 -15.00
C ALA A 161 -3.97 21.54 -15.15
N GLU A 162 -3.84 22.41 -14.15
CA GLU A 162 -2.80 23.46 -14.14
C GLU A 162 -1.40 22.90 -13.95
N PHE A 163 -1.30 21.73 -13.30
CA PHE A 163 -0.05 20.99 -13.14
C PHE A 163 0.20 20.06 -14.33
N ASP A 164 -0.80 19.31 -14.77
CA ASP A 164 -0.67 18.26 -15.78
C ASP A 164 -0.13 18.78 -17.11
N ALA A 165 -0.70 19.86 -17.62
CA ALA A 165 -0.35 20.34 -18.94
C ALA A 165 1.11 20.84 -19.02
N PRO A 166 1.60 21.74 -18.13
CA PRO A 166 3.01 22.14 -18.13
C PRO A 166 3.98 20.99 -17.82
N PHE A 167 3.57 20.05 -16.96
CA PHE A 167 4.42 18.90 -16.62
C PHE A 167 4.60 17.97 -17.81
N LYS A 168 3.52 17.63 -18.52
CA LYS A 168 3.57 16.82 -19.77
C LYS A 168 4.44 17.47 -20.83
N GLU A 169 4.31 18.78 -21.01
CA GLU A 169 5.17 19.53 -21.92
C GLU A 169 6.64 19.44 -21.51
N TRP A 170 6.92 19.62 -20.21
CA TRP A 170 8.30 19.57 -19.70
C TRP A 170 8.95 18.19 -19.85
N ILE A 171 8.23 17.11 -19.60
CA ILE A 171 8.74 15.74 -19.76
C ILE A 171 8.60 15.21 -21.18
N ASN A 172 8.00 15.99 -22.10
CA ASN A 172 7.70 15.60 -23.48
C ASN A 172 6.94 14.28 -23.60
N SER A 173 5.87 14.15 -22.82
CA SER A 173 5.01 12.96 -22.75
C SER A 173 3.53 13.33 -22.80
N ASP A 174 2.70 12.42 -23.29
CA ASP A 174 1.24 12.56 -23.28
C ASP A 174 0.61 12.16 -21.92
N SER A 175 1.40 11.58 -21.03
CA SER A 175 0.99 11.15 -19.68
C SER A 175 1.90 11.74 -18.60
N THR A 176 1.41 11.86 -17.38
CA THR A 176 2.19 12.23 -16.19
C THR A 176 2.88 11.02 -15.53
N ASN A 177 2.63 9.83 -16.05
CA ASN A 177 3.18 8.56 -15.52
C ASN A 177 4.31 8.03 -16.42
#